data_1b89cc3e47d9cb59c803860627afb5aa
#
_entry.id   1b89cc3e47d9cb59c803860627afb5aa
#
_cell.length_a   1.000
_cell.length_b   1.000
_cell.length_c   1.000
_cell.angle_alpha   90.00
_cell.angle_beta   90.00
_cell.angle_gamma   90.00
#
_symmetry.space_group_name_H-M   'P 1'
#
loop_
_entity.id
_entity.type
_entity.pdbx_description
1 polymer ?
#
loop_
_entity_poly.entity_id
_entity_poly.type
_entity_poly.pdbx_seq_one_letter_code
_entity_poly.pdbx_strand_id
1 'polypeptide(L)'
;SAQARSVACCQRPLQVLRLALAGGGRPVYVATSSMELEPGSKAARRSKTAPVVIDATTGELIRNVSAAHALASAQTFASSRDSALAADAYPQHLGMVSEDAFTHSRALDMHRPLHTVALGDAEDTVVYVSSATGEVVRDATRTERLWNYAGAWIHWLYPFRGNMFDRYWTDIVNWLSIAGVVLALTGTVVGVLRWRFTGPRYKSGSRSPYPGGMMKWHHTTGLLFAAVTITWVFSGLMSMNPWKLFDSGAPPLRTAAMHGGPLQLANGAPLASVQALLAQATPNVRELRWVRTAGHTVVQAWNPSGVATLLDATTAAHHAIA
;
A
#
# COMPACT_ATOMS: atom_id res chain seq x y z
N SER A 1 -7.54 29.10 7.92
CA SER A 1 -7.40 30.11 8.97
C SER A 1 -5.93 30.50 9.19
N ALA A 2 -5.67 31.58 9.93
CA ALA A 2 -4.31 32.09 10.20
C ALA A 2 -3.40 31.07 10.91
N GLN A 3 -3.95 30.18 11.71
CA GLN A 3 -3.19 29.15 12.43
C GLN A 3 -2.68 27.99 11.54
N ALA A 4 -3.45 27.58 10.52
CA ALA A 4 -2.93 26.67 9.50
C ALA A 4 -1.73 27.29 8.76
N ARG A 5 -1.69 28.63 8.66
CA ARG A 5 -0.53 29.35 8.11
C ARG A 5 0.67 29.33 9.06
N SER A 6 0.45 29.39 10.38
CA SER A 6 1.56 29.41 11.36
C SER A 6 2.28 28.07 11.47
N VAL A 7 1.54 26.95 11.26
CA VAL A 7 2.13 25.61 11.24
C VAL A 7 2.79 25.28 9.89
N ALA A 8 2.28 25.84 8.79
CA ALA A 8 2.95 25.81 7.48
C ALA A 8 4.27 26.62 7.48
N CYS A 9 4.47 27.51 8.46
CA CYS A 9 5.72 28.24 8.67
C CYS A 9 6.88 27.39 9.22
N CYS A 10 6.71 26.11 9.50
CA CYS A 10 7.82 25.22 9.77
C CYS A 10 8.55 24.90 8.48
N GLN A 11 9.39 25.80 8.02
CA GLN A 11 10.63 25.67 7.20
C GLN A 11 10.75 24.53 6.15
N ARG A 12 9.72 23.73 5.86
CA ARG A 12 9.76 22.66 4.88
C ARG A 12 8.73 22.91 3.78
N PRO A 13 9.12 22.77 2.50
CA PRO A 13 8.18 22.93 1.40
C PRO A 13 7.09 21.86 1.47
N LEU A 14 5.83 22.28 1.36
CA LEU A 14 4.70 21.36 1.28
C LEU A 14 4.65 20.71 -0.10
N GLN A 15 4.32 19.43 -0.11
CA GLN A 15 4.06 18.69 -1.35
C GLN A 15 2.56 18.54 -1.60
N VAL A 16 1.82 18.17 -0.57
CA VAL A 16 0.37 17.96 -0.63
C VAL A 16 -0.26 18.46 0.67
N LEU A 17 -1.40 19.12 0.55
CA LEU A 17 -2.31 19.39 1.67
C LEU A 17 -3.63 18.67 1.38
N ARG A 18 -4.13 17.91 2.34
CA ARG A 18 -5.41 17.22 2.24
C ARG A 18 -6.35 17.70 3.33
N LEU A 19 -7.63 17.87 3.00
CA LEU A 19 -8.71 17.97 3.97
C LEU A 19 -9.52 16.67 3.87
N ALA A 20 -9.52 15.90 4.94
CA ALA A 20 -10.19 14.60 5.03
C ALA A 20 -10.94 14.46 6.35
N LEU A 21 -11.81 13.46 6.45
CA LEU A 21 -12.49 13.12 7.70
C LEU A 21 -11.69 12.05 8.43
N ALA A 22 -11.35 12.33 9.69
CA ALA A 22 -10.68 11.39 10.58
C ALA A 22 -11.26 11.49 12.00
N GLY A 23 -10.96 10.51 12.86
CA GLY A 23 -11.27 10.58 14.27
C GLY A 23 -12.77 10.75 14.61
N GLY A 24 -13.65 9.98 13.98
CA GLY A 24 -15.10 10.07 14.26
C GLY A 24 -15.82 11.12 13.43
N GLY A 25 -15.36 11.34 12.20
CA GLY A 25 -15.98 12.31 11.27
C GLY A 25 -15.48 13.73 11.42
N ARG A 26 -14.42 13.96 12.20
CA ARG A 26 -13.81 15.30 12.34
C ARG A 26 -13.04 15.67 11.07
N PRO A 27 -13.23 16.88 10.53
CA PRO A 27 -12.42 17.35 9.43
C PRO A 27 -11.01 17.69 9.92
N VAL A 28 -9.99 17.11 9.24
CA VAL A 28 -8.57 17.36 9.55
C VAL A 28 -7.82 17.78 8.31
N TYR A 29 -6.90 18.71 8.46
CA TYR A 29 -5.89 19.00 7.46
C TYR A 29 -4.68 18.11 7.69
N VAL A 30 -4.28 17.39 6.66
CA VAL A 30 -3.08 16.54 6.64
C VAL A 30 -2.08 17.15 5.66
N ALA A 31 -0.99 17.68 6.19
CA ALA A 31 0.08 18.30 5.42
C ALA A 31 1.26 17.35 5.31
N THR A 32 1.67 17.03 4.08
CA THR A 32 2.89 16.27 3.79
C THR A 32 3.94 17.19 3.18
N SER A 33 5.16 17.15 3.73
CA SER A 33 6.30 17.90 3.20
C SER A 33 7.15 17.02 2.29
N SER A 34 7.67 17.59 1.19
CA SER A 34 8.75 16.98 0.44
C SER A 34 10.09 17.31 1.13
N MET A 35 10.87 16.28 1.46
CA MET A 35 12.31 16.52 1.59
C MET A 35 12.91 16.36 0.18
N GLU A 36 13.44 17.44 -0.38
CA GLU A 36 14.41 17.33 -1.46
C GLU A 36 15.68 16.68 -0.88
N LEU A 37 15.69 15.36 -0.89
CA LEU A 37 16.90 14.60 -0.64
C LEU A 37 17.53 14.32 -1.99
N GLU A 38 18.83 14.57 -2.07
CA GLU A 38 19.65 14.22 -3.23
C GLU A 38 19.24 12.85 -3.79
N PRO A 39 18.96 12.75 -5.09
CA PRO A 39 18.56 11.49 -5.72
C PRO A 39 19.64 10.44 -5.49
N GLY A 40 19.27 9.34 -4.83
CA GLY A 40 20.19 8.22 -4.56
C GLY A 40 20.70 8.09 -3.14
N SER A 41 20.47 9.05 -2.25
CA SER A 41 20.88 8.91 -0.85
C SER A 41 20.04 7.84 -0.13
N LYS A 42 20.69 7.01 0.73
CA LYS A 42 19.99 6.05 1.59
C LYS A 42 18.96 6.72 2.52
N ALA A 43 19.17 8.02 2.81
CA ALA A 43 18.26 8.86 3.57
C ALA A 43 16.96 9.16 2.81
N ALA A 44 17.01 9.30 1.48
CA ALA A 44 15.83 9.51 0.64
C ALA A 44 14.82 8.35 0.69
N ARG A 45 15.33 7.12 0.88
CA ARG A 45 14.49 5.92 1.03
C ARG A 45 13.84 5.79 2.41
N ARG A 46 14.39 6.42 3.46
CA ARG A 46 13.92 6.33 4.85
C ARG A 46 13.11 7.53 5.33
N SER A 47 13.16 8.65 4.65
CA SER A 47 12.55 9.88 5.14
C SER A 47 11.23 10.19 4.44
N LYS A 48 10.22 9.33 4.64
CA LYS A 48 8.85 9.83 4.60
C LYS A 48 8.63 10.58 5.90
N THR A 49 8.68 11.89 5.84
CA THR A 49 8.41 12.77 6.99
C THR A 49 6.98 12.48 7.46
N ALA A 50 6.81 12.27 8.77
CA ALA A 50 5.47 12.10 9.33
C ALA A 50 4.58 13.28 8.94
N PRO A 51 3.33 13.05 8.55
CA PRO A 51 2.41 14.10 8.18
C PRO A 51 2.13 15.00 9.40
N VAL A 52 1.94 16.29 9.16
CA VAL A 52 1.44 17.25 10.14
C VAL A 52 -0.08 17.27 10.05
N VAL A 53 -0.76 16.97 11.16
CA VAL A 53 -2.22 16.89 11.21
C VAL A 53 -2.76 18.00 12.08
N ILE A 54 -3.74 18.75 11.56
CA ILE A 54 -4.37 19.87 12.23
C ILE A 54 -5.88 19.68 12.20
N ASP A 55 -6.54 19.80 13.33
CA ASP A 55 -7.99 19.84 13.40
C ASP A 55 -8.50 21.06 12.62
N ALA A 56 -9.37 20.82 11.63
CA ALA A 56 -9.84 21.88 10.74
C ALA A 56 -10.85 22.82 11.42
N THR A 57 -11.44 22.40 12.54
CA THR A 57 -12.40 23.22 13.33
C THR A 57 -11.72 24.06 14.38
N THR A 58 -10.80 23.48 15.16
CA THR A 58 -10.12 24.18 16.25
C THR A 58 -8.80 24.85 15.82
N GLY A 59 -8.16 24.32 14.77
CA GLY A 59 -6.82 24.73 14.34
C GLY A 59 -5.70 24.14 15.19
N GLU A 60 -6.01 23.22 16.09
CA GLU A 60 -5.02 22.59 16.97
C GLU A 60 -4.23 21.50 16.24
N LEU A 61 -2.95 21.39 16.61
CA LEU A 61 -2.07 20.36 16.10
C LEU A 61 -2.36 19.02 16.78
N ILE A 62 -2.71 18.01 16.00
CA ILE A 62 -2.89 16.64 16.47
C ILE A 62 -1.53 15.93 16.38
N ARG A 63 -0.90 15.67 17.52
CA ARG A 63 0.42 15.03 17.56
C ARG A 63 0.33 13.50 17.62
N ASN A 64 -0.66 13.00 18.35
CA ASN A 64 -0.89 11.58 18.53
C ASN A 64 -2.38 11.29 18.53
N VAL A 65 -2.79 10.25 17.82
CA VAL A 65 -4.15 9.73 17.85
C VAL A 65 -4.28 8.81 19.06
N SER A 66 -5.27 9.07 19.92
CA SER A 66 -5.56 8.23 21.08
C SER A 66 -6.36 6.98 20.66
N ALA A 67 -6.39 5.96 21.54
CA ALA A 67 -7.24 4.79 21.36
C ALA A 67 -8.73 5.16 21.19
N ALA A 68 -9.19 6.18 21.92
CA ALA A 68 -10.57 6.69 21.80
C ALA A 68 -10.85 7.27 20.41
N HIS A 69 -9.90 8.02 19.84
CA HIS A 69 -10.03 8.54 18.48
C HIS A 69 -9.97 7.41 17.43
N ALA A 70 -9.12 6.40 17.64
CA ALA A 70 -9.05 5.25 16.77
C ALA A 70 -10.36 4.44 16.76
N LEU A 71 -10.98 4.26 17.93
CA LEU A 71 -12.30 3.64 18.05
C LEU A 71 -13.38 4.46 17.33
N ALA A 72 -13.39 5.77 17.48
CA ALA A 72 -14.34 6.65 16.79
C ALA A 72 -14.16 6.60 15.26
N SER A 73 -12.92 6.53 14.77
CA SER A 73 -12.64 6.34 13.34
C SER A 73 -13.14 4.99 12.82
N ALA A 74 -12.91 3.92 13.59
CA ALA A 74 -13.37 2.58 13.25
C ALA A 74 -14.90 2.50 13.22
N GLN A 75 -15.58 3.13 14.17
CA GLN A 75 -17.05 3.21 14.23
C GLN A 75 -17.64 3.98 13.04
N THR A 76 -17.04 5.12 12.68
CA THR A 76 -17.45 5.89 11.49
C THR A 76 -17.23 5.07 10.21
N PHE A 77 -16.13 4.34 10.13
CA PHE A 77 -15.84 3.46 9.01
C PHE A 77 -16.89 2.33 8.90
N ALA A 78 -17.20 1.65 9.99
CA ALA A 78 -18.23 0.60 10.02
C ALA A 78 -19.59 1.13 9.56
N SER A 79 -20.03 2.29 10.09
CA SER A 79 -21.29 2.93 9.71
C SER A 79 -21.34 3.34 8.23
N SER A 80 -20.20 3.58 7.60
CA SER A 80 -20.13 3.97 6.19
C SER A 80 -20.21 2.77 5.22
N ARG A 81 -19.90 1.57 5.69
CA ARG A 81 -19.92 0.34 4.86
C ARG A 81 -21.31 -0.27 4.77
N ASP A 82 -21.97 -0.43 5.90
CA ASP A 82 -23.34 -0.99 5.96
C ASP A 82 -24.04 -0.51 7.22
N SER A 83 -25.19 0.13 7.06
CA SER A 83 -26.00 0.60 8.18
C SER A 83 -26.57 -0.54 9.05
N ALA A 84 -26.70 -1.75 8.50
CA ALA A 84 -27.16 -2.93 9.23
C ALA A 84 -26.09 -3.51 10.16
N LEU A 85 -24.80 -3.44 9.74
CA LEU A 85 -23.66 -3.88 10.56
C LEU A 85 -23.37 -2.92 11.74
N ALA A 86 -23.76 -1.65 11.60
CA ALA A 86 -23.47 -0.62 12.60
C ALA A 86 -24.30 -0.74 13.87
N ALA A 87 -25.46 -1.40 13.82
CA ALA A 87 -26.40 -1.46 14.95
C ALA A 87 -25.92 -2.34 16.11
N ASP A 88 -25.15 -3.39 15.81
CA ASP A 88 -24.67 -4.39 16.79
C ASP A 88 -23.13 -4.44 16.92
N ALA A 89 -22.41 -3.62 16.17
CA ALA A 89 -20.96 -3.61 16.19
C ALA A 89 -20.43 -2.79 17.38
N TYR A 90 -19.69 -3.44 18.28
CA TYR A 90 -18.97 -2.79 19.37
C TYR A 90 -17.46 -2.84 19.05
N PRO A 91 -16.90 -1.82 18.44
CA PRO A 91 -15.49 -1.79 18.13
C PRO A 91 -14.64 -1.90 19.40
N GLN A 92 -13.66 -2.80 19.35
CA GLN A 92 -12.72 -3.01 20.45
C GLN A 92 -11.31 -2.67 20.00
N HIS A 93 -10.63 -1.83 20.78
CA HIS A 93 -9.22 -1.51 20.56
C HIS A 93 -8.36 -2.69 21.05
N LEU A 94 -7.67 -3.35 20.14
CA LEU A 94 -6.84 -4.52 20.43
C LEU A 94 -5.41 -4.15 20.84
N GLY A 95 -4.99 -2.91 20.54
CA GLY A 95 -3.64 -2.45 20.83
C GLY A 95 -3.00 -1.68 19.67
N MET A 96 -1.69 -1.53 19.72
CA MET A 96 -0.90 -0.90 18.66
C MET A 96 0.12 -1.88 18.11
N VAL A 97 0.28 -1.87 16.78
CA VAL A 97 1.28 -2.68 16.09
C VAL A 97 2.14 -1.81 15.18
N SER A 98 3.43 -2.06 15.16
CA SER A 98 4.31 -1.42 14.17
C SER A 98 4.21 -2.11 12.82
N GLU A 99 4.21 -3.43 12.82
CA GLU A 99 4.05 -4.28 11.63
C GLU A 99 3.53 -5.65 12.07
N ASP A 100 2.59 -6.20 11.31
CA ASP A 100 2.06 -7.54 11.50
C ASP A 100 1.93 -8.27 10.15
N ALA A 101 1.36 -9.48 10.16
CA ALA A 101 1.21 -10.30 8.96
C ALA A 101 0.42 -9.62 7.80
N PHE A 102 -0.34 -8.58 8.08
CA PHE A 102 -1.22 -7.92 7.12
C PHE A 102 -0.77 -6.49 6.76
N THR A 103 0.22 -5.97 7.44
CA THR A 103 0.65 -4.57 7.34
C THR A 103 2.08 -4.40 6.84
N HIS A 104 2.63 -5.37 6.10
CA HIS A 104 4.00 -5.30 5.56
C HIS A 104 4.22 -4.26 4.46
N SER A 105 3.15 -3.63 3.96
CA SER A 105 3.27 -2.62 2.91
C SER A 105 4.04 -1.39 3.39
N ARG A 106 5.09 -1.00 2.64
CA ARG A 106 5.85 0.23 2.90
C ARG A 106 5.02 1.51 2.71
N ALA A 107 3.86 1.42 2.06
CA ALA A 107 2.93 2.55 1.98
C ALA A 107 2.39 2.95 3.36
N LEU A 108 2.37 2.01 4.33
CA LEU A 108 1.91 2.23 5.69
C LEU A 108 2.98 2.83 6.62
N ASP A 109 4.25 2.95 6.20
CA ASP A 109 5.34 3.39 7.08
C ASP A 109 5.11 4.78 7.68
N MET A 110 4.46 5.68 6.95
CA MET A 110 4.13 7.02 7.44
C MET A 110 3.00 7.04 8.48
N HIS A 111 2.26 5.97 8.62
CA HIS A 111 1.11 5.83 9.50
C HIS A 111 1.42 5.04 10.78
N ARG A 112 2.62 4.45 10.85
CA ARG A 112 3.03 3.59 11.97
C ARG A 112 3.38 4.40 13.23
N PRO A 113 3.18 3.80 14.42
CA PRO A 113 2.53 2.52 14.66
C PRO A 113 1.02 2.60 14.35
N LEU A 114 0.37 1.46 14.09
CA LEU A 114 -1.05 1.41 13.74
C LEU A 114 -1.86 0.95 14.95
N HIS A 115 -2.98 1.63 15.23
CA HIS A 115 -3.99 1.09 16.14
C HIS A 115 -4.74 -0.02 15.43
N THR A 116 -4.90 -1.16 16.09
CA THR A 116 -5.72 -2.28 15.63
C THR A 116 -7.05 -2.26 16.37
N VAL A 117 -8.15 -2.28 15.61
CA VAL A 117 -9.50 -2.26 16.14
C VAL A 117 -10.31 -3.37 15.50
N ALA A 118 -10.87 -4.28 16.31
CA ALA A 118 -11.86 -5.24 15.85
C ALA A 118 -13.23 -4.55 15.78
N LEU A 119 -13.93 -4.69 14.67
CA LEU A 119 -15.26 -4.06 14.52
C LEU A 119 -16.36 -4.81 15.27
N GLY A 120 -16.20 -6.12 15.54
CA GLY A 120 -17.22 -6.96 16.14
C GLY A 120 -18.36 -7.32 15.18
N ASP A 121 -18.12 -7.20 13.89
CA ASP A 121 -19.05 -7.56 12.82
C ASP A 121 -19.03 -9.08 12.53
N ALA A 122 -19.99 -9.56 11.72
CA ALA A 122 -20.10 -10.96 11.36
C ALA A 122 -18.90 -11.49 10.55
N GLU A 123 -18.15 -10.61 9.90
CA GLU A 123 -16.96 -10.93 9.11
C GLU A 123 -15.68 -10.93 9.95
N ASP A 124 -15.77 -10.62 11.25
CA ASP A 124 -14.64 -10.50 12.17
C ASP A 124 -13.58 -9.55 11.59
N THR A 125 -14.04 -8.37 11.11
CA THR A 125 -13.21 -7.39 10.46
C THR A 125 -12.29 -6.70 11.46
N VAL A 126 -11.01 -6.61 11.14
CA VAL A 126 -10.03 -5.79 11.85
C VAL A 126 -9.66 -4.60 10.98
N VAL A 127 -9.72 -3.41 11.54
CA VAL A 127 -9.27 -2.19 10.89
C VAL A 127 -7.99 -1.67 11.54
N TYR A 128 -7.15 -1.06 10.72
CA TYR A 128 -5.88 -0.46 11.12
C TYR A 128 -6.01 1.06 10.97
N VAL A 129 -5.87 1.75 12.09
CA VAL A 129 -6.00 3.20 12.14
C VAL A 129 -4.62 3.83 12.36
N SER A 130 -4.32 4.84 11.56
CA SER A 130 -3.06 5.59 11.65
C SER A 130 -2.93 6.30 13.00
N SER A 131 -1.82 6.06 13.72
CA SER A 131 -1.51 6.84 14.92
C SER A 131 -1.11 8.30 14.61
N ALA A 132 -0.74 8.56 13.37
CA ALA A 132 -0.35 9.89 12.93
C ALA A 132 -1.56 10.72 12.46
N THR A 133 -2.51 10.13 11.72
CA THR A 133 -3.61 10.87 11.07
C THR A 133 -5.00 10.56 11.62
N GLY A 134 -5.18 9.41 12.28
CA GLY A 134 -6.49 8.94 12.73
C GLY A 134 -7.36 8.35 11.61
N GLU A 135 -6.83 8.27 10.40
CA GLU A 135 -7.52 7.64 9.26
C GLU A 135 -7.46 6.13 9.34
N VAL A 136 -8.52 5.45 8.92
CA VAL A 136 -8.47 4.01 8.63
C VAL A 136 -7.66 3.83 7.36
N VAL A 137 -6.51 3.16 7.47
CA VAL A 137 -5.56 2.99 6.37
C VAL A 137 -5.57 1.58 5.79
N ARG A 138 -6.14 0.64 6.49
CA ARG A 138 -6.35 -0.74 6.04
C ARG A 138 -7.46 -1.39 6.83
N ASP A 139 -8.17 -2.30 6.18
CA ASP A 139 -9.11 -3.25 6.78
C ASP A 139 -8.79 -4.66 6.29
N ALA A 140 -9.22 -5.65 7.04
CA ALA A 140 -9.11 -7.06 6.65
C ALA A 140 -10.19 -7.88 7.35
N THR A 141 -11.04 -8.53 6.58
CA THR A 141 -11.99 -9.52 7.07
C THR A 141 -11.27 -10.80 7.50
N ARG A 142 -11.94 -11.68 8.25
CA ARG A 142 -11.39 -12.98 8.64
C ARG A 142 -10.98 -13.82 7.44
N THR A 143 -11.80 -13.83 6.38
CA THR A 143 -11.51 -14.57 5.15
C THR A 143 -10.27 -14.04 4.45
N GLU A 144 -10.14 -12.72 4.33
CA GLU A 144 -8.94 -12.10 3.75
C GLU A 144 -7.70 -12.39 4.58
N ARG A 145 -7.79 -12.35 5.91
CA ARG A 145 -6.66 -12.71 6.79
C ARG A 145 -6.22 -14.15 6.58
N LEU A 146 -7.15 -15.11 6.50
CA LEU A 146 -6.83 -16.51 6.25
C LEU A 146 -6.16 -16.72 4.90
N TRP A 147 -6.71 -16.16 3.83
CA TRP A 147 -6.10 -16.24 2.50
C TRP A 147 -4.75 -15.53 2.42
N ASN A 148 -4.60 -14.41 3.11
CA ASN A 148 -3.32 -13.70 3.16
C ASN A 148 -2.23 -14.53 3.87
N TYR A 149 -2.58 -15.31 4.90
CA TYR A 149 -1.60 -16.22 5.51
C TYR A 149 -1.09 -17.24 4.50
N ALA A 150 -1.94 -17.89 3.74
CA ALA A 150 -1.53 -18.86 2.73
C ALA A 150 -0.83 -18.19 1.54
N GLY A 151 -1.42 -17.11 1.00
CA GLY A 151 -0.95 -16.46 -0.21
C GLY A 151 0.30 -15.60 0.01
N ALA A 152 0.24 -14.67 0.95
CA ALA A 152 1.34 -13.72 1.14
C ALA A 152 2.31 -14.17 2.23
N TRP A 153 1.84 -14.49 3.42
CA TRP A 153 2.71 -14.69 4.57
C TRP A 153 3.61 -15.93 4.42
N ILE A 154 3.06 -17.07 3.96
CA ILE A 154 3.85 -18.28 3.69
C ILE A 154 4.63 -18.12 2.39
N HIS A 155 3.96 -17.73 1.30
CA HIS A 155 4.56 -17.66 -0.04
C HIS A 155 5.76 -16.70 -0.11
N TRP A 156 5.67 -15.55 0.55
CA TRP A 156 6.74 -14.55 0.61
C TRP A 156 7.74 -14.78 1.73
N LEU A 157 7.64 -15.91 2.45
CA LEU A 157 8.51 -16.24 3.58
C LEU A 157 8.56 -15.13 4.64
N TYR A 158 7.43 -14.48 4.91
CA TYR A 158 7.31 -13.42 5.92
C TYR A 158 7.65 -13.84 7.35
N PRO A 159 7.63 -15.16 7.76
CA PRO A 159 8.21 -15.56 9.04
C PRO A 159 9.64 -15.12 9.27
N PHE A 160 10.41 -14.88 8.18
CA PHE A 160 11.79 -14.38 8.25
C PHE A 160 11.87 -12.84 8.18
N ARG A 161 10.75 -12.14 7.98
CA ARG A 161 10.69 -10.69 7.88
C ARG A 161 10.25 -10.07 9.21
N GLY A 162 10.82 -8.93 9.57
CA GLY A 162 10.50 -8.24 10.84
C GLY A 162 11.17 -8.83 12.08
N ASN A 163 12.12 -9.77 11.94
CA ASN A 163 12.90 -10.36 13.01
C ASN A 163 14.41 -10.26 12.73
N MET A 164 15.22 -11.04 13.45
CA MET A 164 16.68 -11.06 13.29
C MET A 164 17.15 -11.39 11.84
N PHE A 165 16.31 -12.02 11.02
CA PHE A 165 16.60 -12.38 9.64
C PHE A 165 16.12 -11.33 8.62
N ASP A 166 15.44 -10.26 9.02
CA ASP A 166 14.86 -9.24 8.13
C ASP A 166 15.89 -8.68 7.13
N ARG A 167 17.11 -8.41 7.59
CA ARG A 167 18.19 -7.92 6.73
C ARG A 167 18.60 -8.89 5.61
N TYR A 168 18.39 -10.18 5.82
CA TYR A 168 18.75 -11.25 4.88
C TYR A 168 17.55 -11.77 4.09
N TRP A 169 16.34 -11.31 4.40
CA TRP A 169 15.11 -11.83 3.79
C TRP A 169 15.17 -11.84 2.26
N THR A 170 15.63 -10.76 1.64
CA THR A 170 15.76 -10.67 0.17
C THR A 170 16.75 -11.69 -0.36
N ASP A 171 17.89 -11.88 0.31
CA ASP A 171 18.91 -12.85 -0.11
C ASP A 171 18.42 -14.29 0.05
N ILE A 172 17.71 -14.58 1.16
CA ILE A 172 17.08 -15.89 1.40
C ILE A 172 16.11 -16.21 0.26
N VAL A 173 15.22 -15.29 -0.09
CA VAL A 173 14.25 -15.48 -1.18
C VAL A 173 14.96 -15.68 -2.51
N ASN A 174 15.96 -14.87 -2.82
CA ASN A 174 16.72 -14.97 -4.08
C ASN A 174 17.42 -16.33 -4.20
N TRP A 175 18.16 -16.75 -3.18
CA TRP A 175 18.89 -18.02 -3.21
C TRP A 175 17.97 -19.23 -3.27
N LEU A 176 16.85 -19.24 -2.53
CA LEU A 176 15.85 -20.29 -2.62
C LEU A 176 15.19 -20.34 -3.99
N SER A 177 14.92 -19.19 -4.60
CA SER A 177 14.36 -19.13 -5.96
C SER A 177 15.35 -19.64 -7.00
N ILE A 178 16.63 -19.30 -6.90
CA ILE A 178 17.69 -19.84 -7.78
C ILE A 178 17.77 -21.35 -7.64
N ALA A 179 17.84 -21.85 -6.41
CA ALA A 179 17.87 -23.29 -6.16
C ALA A 179 16.62 -23.98 -6.75
N GLY A 180 15.44 -23.36 -6.60
CA GLY A 180 14.19 -23.83 -7.18
C GLY A 180 14.23 -23.91 -8.71
N VAL A 181 14.77 -22.88 -9.38
CA VAL A 181 14.94 -22.88 -10.85
C VAL A 181 15.89 -23.98 -11.29
N VAL A 182 17.06 -24.10 -10.63
CA VAL A 182 18.04 -25.15 -10.94
C VAL A 182 17.43 -26.54 -10.74
N LEU A 183 16.71 -26.74 -9.64
CA LEU A 183 16.05 -28.02 -9.37
C LEU A 183 14.96 -28.34 -10.40
N ALA A 184 14.16 -27.37 -10.81
CA ALA A 184 13.12 -27.55 -11.81
C ALA A 184 13.72 -27.85 -13.20
N LEU A 185 14.79 -27.18 -13.59
CA LEU A 185 15.51 -27.44 -14.85
C LEU A 185 16.13 -28.84 -14.86
N THR A 186 16.91 -29.19 -13.84
CA THR A 186 17.56 -30.50 -13.75
C THR A 186 16.53 -31.62 -13.64
N GLY A 187 15.47 -31.44 -12.87
CA GLY A 187 14.36 -32.37 -12.78
C GLY A 187 13.65 -32.58 -14.12
N THR A 188 13.46 -31.52 -14.88
CA THR A 188 12.87 -31.60 -16.24
C THR A 188 13.77 -32.36 -17.19
N VAL A 189 15.07 -32.07 -17.22
CA VAL A 189 16.04 -32.80 -18.05
C VAL A 189 16.03 -34.29 -17.73
N VAL A 190 16.16 -34.63 -16.44
CA VAL A 190 16.11 -36.06 -16.02
C VAL A 190 14.76 -36.70 -16.36
N GLY A 191 13.67 -35.97 -16.18
CA GLY A 191 12.33 -36.42 -16.51
C GLY A 191 12.18 -36.73 -17.99
N VAL A 192 12.65 -35.85 -18.88
CA VAL A 192 12.64 -36.04 -20.33
C VAL A 192 13.50 -37.22 -20.74
N LEU A 193 14.73 -37.33 -20.23
CA LEU A 193 15.65 -38.43 -20.54
C LEU A 193 15.11 -39.79 -20.08
N ARG A 194 14.34 -39.86 -19.04
CA ARG A 194 13.72 -41.08 -18.52
C ARG A 194 12.35 -41.40 -19.13
N TRP A 195 11.74 -40.48 -19.87
CA TRP A 195 10.48 -40.70 -20.55
C TRP A 195 10.70 -41.39 -21.89
N ARG A 196 10.07 -42.51 -22.11
CA ARG A 196 10.17 -43.25 -23.42
C ARG A 196 9.15 -42.68 -24.40
N PHE A 197 9.54 -41.69 -25.18
CA PHE A 197 8.70 -41.09 -26.23
C PHE A 197 8.44 -42.08 -27.37
N THR A 198 9.46 -42.86 -27.74
CA THR A 198 9.45 -43.86 -28.81
C THR A 198 9.96 -45.20 -28.29
N GLY A 199 9.68 -46.29 -29.02
CA GLY A 199 10.14 -47.62 -28.67
C GLY A 199 9.30 -48.37 -27.63
N PRO A 200 9.78 -49.52 -27.13
CA PRO A 200 9.04 -50.37 -26.22
C PRO A 200 8.86 -49.71 -24.86
N ARG A 201 7.65 -49.85 -24.30
CA ARG A 201 7.33 -49.36 -22.96
C ARG A 201 8.13 -50.09 -21.89
N TYR A 202 8.17 -49.52 -20.69
CA TYR A 202 8.74 -50.23 -19.53
C TYR A 202 7.92 -51.49 -19.19
N LYS A 203 8.49 -52.41 -18.42
CA LYS A 203 7.82 -53.65 -17.98
C LYS A 203 6.46 -53.43 -17.34
N SER A 204 6.25 -52.24 -16.76
CA SER A 204 4.96 -51.77 -16.18
C SER A 204 3.90 -51.39 -17.22
N GLY A 205 4.19 -51.45 -18.51
CA GLY A 205 3.33 -50.98 -19.60
C GLY A 205 3.30 -49.44 -19.74
N SER A 206 4.02 -48.74 -18.87
CA SER A 206 4.08 -47.27 -18.84
C SER A 206 5.23 -46.69 -19.67
N ARG A 207 5.12 -45.42 -20.09
CA ARG A 207 6.24 -44.66 -20.67
C ARG A 207 7.18 -44.08 -19.60
N SER A 208 6.73 -44.04 -18.35
CA SER A 208 7.51 -43.66 -17.17
C SER A 208 8.20 -44.92 -16.59
N PRO A 209 9.45 -44.84 -16.11
CA PRO A 209 10.14 -45.95 -15.46
C PRO A 209 9.52 -46.34 -14.12
N TYR A 210 8.73 -45.49 -13.53
CA TYR A 210 8.15 -45.68 -12.20
C TYR A 210 6.85 -46.48 -12.29
N PRO A 211 6.73 -47.59 -11.57
CA PRO A 211 5.61 -48.53 -11.73
C PRO A 211 4.27 -47.99 -11.19
N GLY A 212 4.32 -47.08 -10.24
CA GLY A 212 3.09 -46.51 -9.63
C GLY A 212 3.36 -45.55 -8.50
N GLY A 213 2.28 -45.10 -7.84
CA GLY A 213 2.32 -44.20 -6.67
C GLY A 213 2.83 -42.80 -6.95
N MET A 214 3.30 -42.14 -5.90
CA MET A 214 3.72 -40.75 -5.91
C MET A 214 4.81 -40.42 -6.92
N MET A 215 5.79 -41.31 -7.11
CA MET A 215 6.89 -41.15 -8.06
C MET A 215 6.41 -41.06 -9.51
N LYS A 216 5.45 -41.89 -9.90
CA LYS A 216 4.85 -41.83 -11.24
C LYS A 216 4.08 -40.54 -11.44
N TRP A 217 3.27 -40.14 -10.47
CA TRP A 217 2.55 -38.89 -10.53
C TRP A 217 3.51 -37.71 -10.60
N HIS A 218 4.51 -37.66 -9.73
CA HIS A 218 5.51 -36.59 -9.74
C HIS A 218 6.22 -36.49 -11.10
N HIS A 219 6.64 -37.61 -11.68
CA HIS A 219 7.29 -37.62 -12.99
C HIS A 219 6.35 -37.15 -14.11
N THR A 220 5.11 -37.63 -14.12
CA THR A 220 4.15 -37.28 -15.18
C THR A 220 3.69 -35.84 -15.10
N THR A 221 3.26 -35.38 -13.90
CA THR A 221 2.80 -34.02 -13.69
C THR A 221 3.95 -33.01 -13.74
N GLY A 222 5.14 -33.41 -13.24
CA GLY A 222 6.34 -32.59 -13.31
C GLY A 222 6.73 -32.28 -14.75
N LEU A 223 6.67 -33.27 -15.68
CA LEU A 223 6.90 -33.00 -17.10
C LEU A 223 5.77 -32.19 -17.74
N LEU A 224 4.51 -32.45 -17.39
CA LEU A 224 3.36 -31.77 -17.94
C LEU A 224 3.40 -30.24 -17.58
N PHE A 225 3.77 -29.93 -16.36
CA PHE A 225 3.80 -28.56 -15.86
C PHE A 225 5.21 -27.94 -15.82
N ALA A 226 6.23 -28.62 -16.37
CA ALA A 226 7.62 -28.19 -16.31
C ALA A 226 7.82 -26.74 -16.76
N ALA A 227 7.33 -26.40 -17.95
CA ALA A 227 7.47 -25.06 -18.51
C ALA A 227 6.80 -24.00 -17.63
N VAL A 228 5.59 -24.25 -17.17
CA VAL A 228 4.85 -23.35 -16.31
C VAL A 228 5.57 -23.15 -14.98
N THR A 229 6.05 -24.22 -14.36
CA THR A 229 6.77 -24.15 -13.08
C THR A 229 8.08 -23.38 -13.21
N ILE A 230 8.87 -23.67 -14.24
CA ILE A 230 10.16 -23.00 -14.48
C ILE A 230 9.92 -21.51 -14.73
N THR A 231 9.01 -21.15 -15.63
CA THR A 231 8.74 -19.74 -15.96
C THR A 231 8.17 -18.98 -14.78
N TRP A 232 7.33 -19.61 -13.97
CA TRP A 232 6.75 -18.98 -12.78
C TRP A 232 7.81 -18.69 -11.73
N VAL A 233 8.61 -19.69 -11.34
CA VAL A 233 9.68 -19.49 -10.34
C VAL A 233 10.72 -18.52 -10.85
N PHE A 234 11.10 -18.58 -12.13
CA PHE A 234 12.03 -17.65 -12.75
C PHE A 234 11.49 -16.22 -12.79
N SER A 235 10.23 -16.02 -13.18
CA SER A 235 9.63 -14.68 -13.20
C SER A 235 9.52 -14.09 -11.79
N GLY A 236 9.22 -14.93 -10.78
CA GLY A 236 9.24 -14.53 -9.38
C GLY A 236 10.62 -14.05 -8.93
N LEU A 237 11.68 -14.78 -9.29
CA LEU A 237 13.05 -14.36 -9.04
C LEU A 237 13.37 -13.02 -9.71
N MET A 238 12.99 -12.86 -10.98
CA MET A 238 13.25 -11.62 -11.73
C MET A 238 12.48 -10.43 -11.13
N SER A 239 11.27 -10.64 -10.63
CA SER A 239 10.48 -9.58 -9.98
C SER A 239 11.11 -9.04 -8.70
N MET A 240 11.95 -9.84 -8.03
CA MET A 240 12.74 -9.40 -6.87
C MET A 240 13.92 -8.51 -7.25
N ASN A 241 14.21 -8.34 -8.55
CA ASN A 241 15.37 -7.64 -9.09
C ASN A 241 16.67 -8.00 -8.33
N PRO A 242 17.08 -9.30 -8.39
CA PRO A 242 18.19 -9.80 -7.60
C PRO A 242 19.45 -8.97 -7.87
N TRP A 243 20.10 -8.52 -6.78
CA TRP A 243 21.30 -7.69 -6.81
C TRP A 243 21.19 -6.45 -7.71
N LYS A 244 19.95 -6.01 -8.01
CA LYS A 244 19.65 -4.87 -8.89
C LYS A 244 20.18 -5.01 -10.32
N LEU A 245 20.22 -6.25 -10.81
CA LEU A 245 20.73 -6.59 -12.13
C LEU A 245 19.98 -5.86 -13.26
N PHE A 246 18.70 -5.54 -13.05
CA PHE A 246 17.84 -4.86 -14.01
C PHE A 246 17.65 -3.37 -13.74
N ASP A 247 18.39 -2.81 -12.78
CA ASP A 247 18.36 -1.37 -12.59
C ASP A 247 19.00 -0.71 -13.81
N SER A 248 18.20 0.02 -14.57
CA SER A 248 18.65 0.64 -15.83
C SER A 248 19.71 1.72 -15.64
N GLY A 249 20.01 2.10 -14.40
CA GLY A 249 20.84 3.25 -14.08
C GLY A 249 20.25 4.59 -14.56
N ALA A 250 19.04 4.56 -15.13
CA ALA A 250 18.35 5.77 -15.53
C ALA A 250 18.13 6.68 -14.31
N PRO A 251 18.36 7.98 -14.44
CA PRO A 251 18.07 8.89 -13.36
C PRO A 251 16.59 8.82 -13.00
N PRO A 252 16.22 8.92 -11.72
CA PRO A 252 14.82 8.91 -11.31
C PRO A 252 14.07 10.05 -12.02
N LEU A 253 12.82 9.79 -12.38
CA LEU A 253 11.97 10.80 -12.98
C LEU A 253 11.95 12.05 -12.11
N ARG A 254 12.25 13.19 -12.71
CA ARG A 254 12.21 14.49 -12.04
C ARG A 254 10.76 14.94 -11.87
N THR A 255 10.02 14.26 -11.00
CA THR A 255 8.61 14.57 -10.73
C THR A 255 8.43 16.01 -10.23
N ALA A 256 9.42 16.56 -9.52
CA ALA A 256 9.42 17.96 -9.11
C ALA A 256 9.30 18.94 -10.30
N ALA A 257 9.91 18.62 -11.44
CA ALA A 257 9.78 19.44 -12.64
C ALA A 257 8.35 19.40 -13.21
N MET A 258 7.68 18.24 -13.15
CA MET A 258 6.28 18.10 -13.59
C MET A 258 5.31 18.83 -12.66
N HIS A 259 5.60 18.88 -11.37
CA HIS A 259 4.78 19.63 -10.41
C HIS A 259 5.03 21.16 -10.49
N GLY A 260 6.17 21.59 -11.03
CA GLY A 260 6.51 23.01 -11.09
C GLY A 260 6.90 23.62 -9.75
N GLY A 261 7.45 22.80 -8.84
CA GLY A 261 7.93 23.19 -7.52
C GLY A 261 7.02 22.79 -6.34
N PRO A 262 7.34 23.23 -5.13
CA PRO A 262 6.54 22.92 -3.95
C PRO A 262 5.16 23.59 -3.98
N LEU A 263 4.21 23.01 -3.24
CA LEU A 263 2.88 23.58 -3.10
C LEU A 263 2.95 24.96 -2.42
N GLN A 264 2.48 25.96 -3.11
CA GLN A 264 2.40 27.34 -2.62
C GLN A 264 0.95 27.66 -2.30
N LEU A 265 0.61 27.75 -1.01
CA LEU A 265 -0.74 28.05 -0.54
C LEU A 265 -1.03 29.55 -0.45
N ALA A 266 -0.02 30.42 -0.60
CA ALA A 266 -0.17 31.86 -0.46
C ALA A 266 0.93 32.61 -1.27
N ASN A 267 0.65 32.90 -2.51
CA ASN A 267 1.40 33.90 -3.30
C ASN A 267 0.59 35.19 -3.42
N GLY A 268 0.02 35.67 -2.32
CA GLY A 268 -0.75 36.94 -2.28
C GLY A 268 -2.23 36.84 -2.68
N ALA A 269 -2.64 35.79 -3.39
CA ALA A 269 -4.05 35.56 -3.70
C ALA A 269 -4.73 34.72 -2.60
N PRO A 270 -5.94 35.13 -2.15
CA PRO A 270 -6.71 34.35 -1.18
C PRO A 270 -7.14 33.02 -1.81
N LEU A 271 -6.98 31.92 -1.07
CA LEU A 271 -7.52 30.63 -1.49
C LEU A 271 -9.06 30.65 -1.46
N ALA A 272 -9.68 29.94 -2.39
CA ALA A 272 -11.11 29.71 -2.37
C ALA A 272 -11.55 29.04 -1.05
N SER A 273 -12.72 29.38 -0.56
CA SER A 273 -13.27 28.77 0.65
C SER A 273 -13.60 27.30 0.38
N VAL A 274 -13.55 26.46 1.43
CA VAL A 274 -13.94 25.04 1.33
C VAL A 274 -15.38 24.91 0.82
N GLN A 275 -16.29 25.80 1.26
CA GLN A 275 -17.67 25.81 0.79
C GLN A 275 -17.78 26.11 -0.72
N ALA A 276 -17.00 27.09 -1.22
CA ALA A 276 -16.97 27.39 -2.66
C ALA A 276 -16.45 26.22 -3.47
N LEU A 277 -15.40 25.53 -3.00
CA LEU A 277 -14.87 24.33 -3.65
C LEU A 277 -15.87 23.18 -3.65
N LEU A 278 -16.55 22.94 -2.52
CA LEU A 278 -17.57 21.89 -2.42
C LEU A 278 -18.81 22.20 -3.28
N ALA A 279 -19.18 23.47 -3.45
CA ALA A 279 -20.30 23.86 -4.31
C ALA A 279 -20.05 23.61 -5.78
N GLN A 280 -18.80 23.60 -6.23
CA GLN A 280 -18.42 23.35 -7.63
C GLN A 280 -18.00 21.89 -7.88
N ALA A 281 -17.76 21.13 -6.82
CA ALA A 281 -17.37 19.73 -6.93
C ALA A 281 -18.56 18.84 -7.20
N THR A 282 -18.30 17.63 -7.69
CA THR A 282 -19.31 16.57 -7.78
C THR A 282 -19.90 16.24 -6.40
N PRO A 283 -21.16 15.82 -6.30
CA PRO A 283 -21.76 15.40 -5.04
C PRO A 283 -20.94 14.33 -4.31
N ASN A 284 -21.05 14.29 -2.99
CA ASN A 284 -20.42 13.30 -2.12
C ASN A 284 -18.88 13.35 -2.10
N VAL A 285 -18.29 14.54 -2.13
CA VAL A 285 -16.84 14.69 -1.92
C VAL A 285 -16.46 14.18 -0.54
N ARG A 286 -15.43 13.35 -0.46
CA ARG A 286 -14.85 12.82 0.78
C ARG A 286 -13.51 13.42 1.12
N GLU A 287 -12.78 13.92 0.13
CA GLU A 287 -11.45 14.49 0.31
C GLU A 287 -11.24 15.66 -0.65
N LEU A 288 -10.67 16.74 -0.15
CA LEU A 288 -10.09 17.81 -0.96
C LEU A 288 -8.57 17.75 -0.85
N ARG A 289 -7.89 17.71 -1.98
CA ARG A 289 -6.43 17.61 -2.04
C ARG A 289 -5.86 18.77 -2.86
N TRP A 290 -5.10 19.66 -2.20
CA TRP A 290 -4.35 20.71 -2.86
C TRP A 290 -3.01 20.13 -3.34
N VAL A 291 -2.78 20.27 -4.61
CA VAL A 291 -1.54 19.80 -5.27
C VAL A 291 -1.04 20.86 -6.24
N ARG A 292 0.25 20.83 -6.52
CA ARG A 292 0.82 21.64 -7.58
C ARG A 292 1.03 20.78 -8.82
N THR A 293 0.55 21.23 -9.97
CA THR A 293 0.68 20.55 -11.25
C THR A 293 0.97 21.57 -12.33
N ALA A 294 2.02 21.36 -13.11
CA ALA A 294 2.46 22.27 -14.19
C ALA A 294 2.59 23.74 -13.74
N GLY A 295 3.02 23.96 -12.49
CA GLY A 295 3.17 25.31 -11.92
C GLY A 295 1.90 25.94 -11.35
N HIS A 296 0.73 25.32 -11.51
CA HIS A 296 -0.54 25.79 -10.96
C HIS A 296 -0.92 25.04 -9.68
N THR A 297 -1.52 25.74 -8.74
CA THR A 297 -2.12 25.10 -7.55
C THR A 297 -3.55 24.74 -7.87
N VAL A 298 -3.84 23.45 -7.88
CA VAL A 298 -5.18 22.90 -8.17
C VAL A 298 -5.72 22.13 -6.96
N VAL A 299 -7.03 22.06 -6.85
CA VAL A 299 -7.73 21.25 -5.85
C VAL A 299 -8.38 20.07 -6.55
N GLN A 300 -8.03 18.89 -6.09
CA GLN A 300 -8.69 17.64 -6.50
C GLN A 300 -9.77 17.32 -5.47
N ALA A 301 -11.02 17.36 -5.87
CA ALA A 301 -12.16 16.97 -5.04
C ALA A 301 -12.52 15.52 -5.34
N TRP A 302 -12.16 14.60 -4.44
CA TRP A 302 -12.32 13.16 -4.62
C TRP A 302 -13.66 12.68 -4.08
N ASN A 303 -14.38 11.90 -4.86
CA ASN A 303 -15.60 11.21 -4.43
C ASN A 303 -15.31 9.75 -4.01
N PRO A 304 -16.30 9.01 -3.44
CA PRO A 304 -16.11 7.61 -3.04
C PRO A 304 -15.79 6.66 -4.20
N SER A 305 -16.17 7.01 -5.43
CA SER A 305 -15.90 6.20 -6.63
C SER A 305 -14.47 6.36 -7.15
N GLY A 306 -13.62 7.17 -6.46
CA GLY A 306 -12.25 7.42 -6.90
C GLY A 306 -12.13 8.36 -8.09
N VAL A 307 -13.19 9.13 -8.40
CA VAL A 307 -13.18 10.17 -9.43
C VAL A 307 -12.91 11.51 -8.79
N ALA A 308 -12.00 12.27 -9.38
CA ALA A 308 -11.62 13.60 -8.90
C ALA A 308 -12.16 14.69 -9.85
N THR A 309 -12.80 15.70 -9.26
CA THR A 309 -13.07 16.98 -9.94
C THR A 309 -11.88 17.89 -9.73
N LEU A 310 -11.35 18.49 -10.78
CA LEU A 310 -10.25 19.44 -10.69
C LEU A 310 -10.79 20.86 -10.65
N LEU A 311 -10.37 21.60 -9.62
CA LEU A 311 -10.79 22.97 -9.39
C LEU A 311 -9.55 23.88 -9.22
N ASP A 312 -9.67 25.12 -9.65
CA ASP A 312 -8.64 26.13 -9.34
C ASP A 312 -8.67 26.48 -7.86
N ALA A 313 -7.49 26.53 -7.23
CA ALA A 313 -7.37 26.74 -5.79
C ALA A 313 -7.77 28.13 -5.32
N THR A 314 -7.86 29.13 -6.20
CA THR A 314 -8.19 30.53 -5.87
C THR A 314 -9.62 30.89 -6.24
N THR A 315 -10.09 30.45 -7.40
CA THR A 315 -11.40 30.81 -7.96
C THR A 315 -12.48 29.77 -7.73
N ALA A 316 -12.10 28.54 -7.35
CA ALA A 316 -12.96 27.34 -7.32
C ALA A 316 -13.56 26.97 -8.71
N ALA A 317 -13.14 27.59 -9.78
CA ALA A 317 -13.62 27.25 -11.11
C ALA A 317 -13.07 25.88 -11.55
N HIS A 318 -13.81 25.18 -12.43
CA HIS A 318 -13.31 23.93 -13.01
C HIS A 318 -12.01 24.17 -13.77
N HIS A 319 -11.00 23.37 -13.47
CA HIS A 319 -9.70 23.43 -14.13
C HIS A 319 -9.65 22.40 -15.25
N ALA A 320 -9.64 22.84 -16.51
CA ALA A 320 -9.40 21.96 -17.64
C ALA A 320 -7.89 21.68 -17.73
N ILE A 321 -7.50 20.41 -17.78
CA ILE A 321 -6.15 20.03 -18.16
C ILE A 321 -6.11 20.13 -19.69
N ALA A 322 -5.38 21.13 -20.19
CA ALA A 322 -5.14 21.28 -21.64
C ALA A 322 -4.06 20.28 -22.11
#